data_6af525218301c51774b36a11f1d23260
#
_entry.id   6af525218301c51774b36a11f1d23260
#
_cell.length_a   1.000
_cell.length_b   1.000
_cell.length_c   1.000
_cell.angle_alpha   90.00
_cell.angle_beta   90.00
_cell.angle_gamma   90.00
#
_symmetry.space_group_name_H-M   'P 1'
#
loop_
_entity.id
_entity.type
_entity.pdbx_description
1 polymer ?
#
loop_
_entity_poly.entity_id
_entity_poly.type
_entity_poly.pdbx_seq_one_letter_code
_entity_poly.pdbx_strand_id
1 'polypeptide(L)'
;ENFRNFLDPKFELKLIYDLEEVSPLFRIPSCVLFGKKNGITHYPVNEEKISGILPTTNSQLKDISSLLVVKTGKYSPAKLDSPPSYYFDKFIQGATIVPRNFYFVDIDESSSLGIDLTAPPITSSTENKSKPPWDKIKLSGNIESKYIFGTIIGEDLVPFGIRKLRIVVLPITFQRDKISIISNSLDLQHTGDLKATKYFEIIEKEWSLNATAKSKKMTPFKRLNYNNGITSQNPSKIYKVLYVASSTYLASCVIDTNDDKIFSDNSKIKLNGFVAESKTYLFETNSEDEAYYLSSILNSKVIDDKIKPFQTRGLWGARDIHRRPLLFPIPKFDQKNSNHLELSKLGKKCSEKVPEIVKKYKQYGIGKL
;
A
#
# COMPACT_ATOMS: atom_id res chain seq x y z
N GLU A 1 -2.68 19.49 -5.25
CA GLU A 1 -1.75 20.56 -5.67
C GLU A 1 -1.85 20.84 -7.16
N ASN A 2 -1.64 19.87 -8.06
CA ASN A 2 -1.73 20.07 -9.51
C ASN A 2 -3.08 20.64 -9.97
N PHE A 3 -4.19 20.21 -9.39
CA PHE A 3 -5.51 20.72 -9.71
C PHE A 3 -5.65 22.21 -9.32
N ARG A 4 -5.17 22.60 -8.16
CA ARG A 4 -5.17 24.00 -7.70
C ARG A 4 -4.27 24.86 -8.57
N ASN A 5 -3.04 24.43 -8.85
CA ASN A 5 -2.11 25.15 -9.72
C ASN A 5 -2.68 25.38 -11.12
N PHE A 6 -3.54 24.48 -11.60
CA PHE A 6 -4.25 24.66 -12.86
C PHE A 6 -5.45 25.61 -12.72
N LEU A 7 -6.18 25.55 -11.61
CA LEU A 7 -7.43 26.28 -11.41
C LEU A 7 -7.21 27.73 -10.98
N ASP A 8 -6.31 27.96 -10.00
CA ASP A 8 -6.11 29.26 -9.36
C ASP A 8 -5.82 30.42 -10.33
N PRO A 9 -5.03 30.26 -11.40
CA PRO A 9 -4.82 31.35 -12.37
C PRO A 9 -5.98 31.58 -13.34
N LYS A 10 -7.01 30.74 -13.33
CA LYS A 10 -8.13 30.78 -14.28
C LYS A 10 -9.50 30.98 -13.64
N PHE A 11 -9.54 30.91 -12.31
CA PHE A 11 -10.76 30.94 -11.53
C PHE A 11 -10.54 31.71 -10.24
N GLU A 12 -11.34 32.74 -10.01
CA GLU A 12 -11.29 33.51 -8.76
C GLU A 12 -12.22 32.86 -7.72
N LEU A 13 -11.65 32.05 -6.84
CA LEU A 13 -12.39 31.41 -5.75
C LEU A 13 -12.80 32.47 -4.73
N LYS A 14 -14.09 32.54 -4.41
CA LYS A 14 -14.67 33.53 -3.49
C LYS A 14 -15.06 32.95 -2.15
N LEU A 15 -15.60 31.72 -2.19
CA LEU A 15 -16.15 31.05 -1.00
C LEU A 15 -16.04 29.54 -1.17
N ILE A 16 -15.77 28.85 -0.07
CA ILE A 16 -15.77 27.39 0.05
C ILE A 16 -16.84 27.01 1.07
N TYR A 17 -17.75 26.08 0.71
CA TYR A 17 -18.53 25.34 1.68
C TYR A 17 -17.83 24.02 1.94
N ASP A 18 -17.31 23.84 3.15
CA ASP A 18 -16.76 22.57 3.63
C ASP A 18 -17.89 21.76 4.25
N LEU A 19 -18.23 20.63 3.61
CA LEU A 19 -19.32 19.72 4.01
C LEU A 19 -18.79 18.44 4.63
N GLU A 20 -17.51 18.36 4.97
CA GLU A 20 -16.86 17.15 5.50
C GLU A 20 -17.59 16.60 6.74
N GLU A 21 -18.08 17.49 7.61
CA GLU A 21 -18.73 17.13 8.88
C GLU A 21 -20.26 17.00 8.77
N VAL A 22 -20.84 16.96 7.56
CA VAL A 22 -22.27 16.72 7.36
C VAL A 22 -22.50 15.24 7.08
N SER A 23 -23.18 14.54 7.98
CA SER A 23 -23.41 13.08 7.87
C SER A 23 -24.90 12.73 8.00
N PRO A 24 -25.42 11.78 7.21
CA PRO A 24 -24.81 11.10 6.05
C PRO A 24 -25.10 11.90 4.76
N LEU A 25 -24.18 12.69 4.25
CA LEU A 25 -24.38 13.40 2.97
C LEU A 25 -23.60 12.73 1.84
N PHE A 26 -22.28 12.58 2.01
CA PHE A 26 -21.41 11.94 1.06
C PHE A 26 -20.54 10.86 1.73
N ARG A 27 -20.16 9.84 0.97
CA ARG A 27 -19.23 8.79 1.45
C ARG A 27 -17.77 9.27 1.51
N ILE A 28 -17.48 10.38 0.84
CA ILE A 28 -16.17 11.00 0.73
C ILE A 28 -16.32 12.45 1.16
N PRO A 29 -15.37 13.02 1.92
CA PRO A 29 -15.38 14.44 2.23
C PRO A 29 -15.58 15.29 0.99
N SER A 30 -16.50 16.21 1.02
CA SER A 30 -16.89 17.02 -0.13
C SER A 30 -16.94 18.48 0.21
N CYS A 31 -16.69 19.33 -0.78
CA CYS A 31 -16.83 20.77 -0.65
C CYS A 31 -17.53 21.35 -1.87
N VAL A 32 -18.12 22.53 -1.73
CA VAL A 32 -18.66 23.33 -2.83
C VAL A 32 -17.79 24.57 -3.00
N LEU A 33 -17.35 24.81 -4.23
CA LEU A 33 -16.52 25.97 -4.57
C LEU A 33 -17.36 27.00 -5.32
N PHE A 34 -17.39 28.23 -4.80
CA PHE A 34 -18.04 29.35 -5.44
C PHE A 34 -17.00 30.33 -5.96
N GLY A 35 -17.09 30.71 -7.22
CA GLY A 35 -16.11 31.62 -7.79
C GLY A 35 -16.48 32.13 -9.17
N LYS A 36 -15.59 32.97 -9.73
CA LYS A 36 -15.73 33.61 -11.03
C LYS A 36 -14.72 33.07 -12.02
N LYS A 37 -15.18 32.67 -13.19
CA LYS A 37 -14.31 32.29 -14.32
C LYS A 37 -13.46 33.46 -14.79
N ASN A 38 -12.28 33.21 -15.28
CA ASN A 38 -11.32 34.20 -15.78
C ASN A 38 -10.83 35.22 -14.74
N GLY A 39 -10.75 34.77 -13.48
CA GLY A 39 -10.12 35.51 -12.39
C GLY A 39 -8.93 34.76 -11.85
N ILE A 40 -8.27 35.33 -10.85
CA ILE A 40 -7.13 34.73 -10.14
C ILE A 40 -7.52 34.55 -8.69
N THR A 41 -7.29 33.36 -8.15
CA THR A 41 -7.54 33.07 -6.74
C THR A 41 -6.40 33.62 -5.87
N HIS A 42 -6.77 34.42 -4.88
CA HIS A 42 -5.86 34.89 -3.84
C HIS A 42 -6.28 34.32 -2.49
N TYR A 43 -5.33 33.69 -1.79
CA TYR A 43 -5.56 33.15 -0.46
C TYR A 43 -5.18 34.16 0.64
N PRO A 44 -5.86 34.15 1.79
CA PRO A 44 -6.95 33.25 2.21
C PRO A 44 -8.31 33.58 1.57
N VAL A 45 -9.10 32.55 1.24
CA VAL A 45 -10.49 32.66 0.77
C VAL A 45 -11.47 32.46 1.92
N ASN A 46 -12.71 32.97 1.78
CA ASN A 46 -13.76 32.72 2.76
C ASN A 46 -14.14 31.24 2.77
N GLU A 47 -14.38 30.71 3.96
CA GLU A 47 -14.80 29.35 4.19
C GLU A 47 -15.98 29.32 5.15
N GLU A 48 -16.98 28.51 4.84
CA GLU A 48 -18.05 28.12 5.74
C GLU A 48 -17.97 26.61 5.98
N LYS A 49 -17.61 26.24 7.20
CA LYS A 49 -17.63 24.85 7.65
C LYS A 49 -19.00 24.51 8.16
N ILE A 50 -19.65 23.59 7.48
CA ILE A 50 -21.01 23.14 7.77
C ILE A 50 -20.92 21.76 8.42
N SER A 51 -21.55 21.61 9.57
CA SER A 51 -21.60 20.34 10.32
C SER A 51 -23.02 20.02 10.73
N GLY A 52 -23.33 18.73 10.87
CA GLY A 52 -24.64 18.28 11.33
C GLY A 52 -24.96 16.85 10.95
N ILE A 53 -26.00 16.32 11.57
CA ILE A 53 -26.50 14.96 11.29
C ILE A 53 -27.83 15.07 10.56
N LEU A 54 -27.89 14.57 9.34
CA LEU A 54 -29.09 14.55 8.52
C LEU A 54 -29.93 13.29 8.78
N PRO A 55 -31.27 13.37 8.77
CA PRO A 55 -32.13 12.17 8.87
C PRO A 55 -31.89 11.20 7.71
N THR A 56 -31.69 11.71 6.51
CA THR A 56 -31.37 10.93 5.29
C THR A 56 -30.46 11.72 4.36
N THR A 57 -29.82 11.04 3.41
CA THR A 57 -29.00 11.69 2.36
C THR A 57 -29.83 12.56 1.39
N ASN A 58 -31.15 12.34 1.33
CA ASN A 58 -32.06 13.03 0.41
C ASN A 58 -32.94 14.08 1.12
N SER A 59 -32.58 14.48 2.34
CA SER A 59 -33.30 15.51 3.09
C SER A 59 -33.26 16.85 2.36
N GLN A 60 -34.39 17.56 2.33
CA GLN A 60 -34.45 18.89 1.71
C GLN A 60 -33.87 19.94 2.64
N LEU A 61 -33.15 20.92 2.10
CA LEU A 61 -32.45 21.93 2.88
C LEU A 61 -33.39 22.70 3.84
N LYS A 62 -34.60 23.00 3.41
CA LYS A 62 -35.62 23.68 4.23
C LYS A 62 -35.95 22.93 5.51
N ASP A 63 -35.91 21.60 5.49
CA ASP A 63 -36.31 20.73 6.60
C ASP A 63 -35.15 20.45 7.57
N ILE A 64 -33.91 20.69 7.13
CA ILE A 64 -32.71 20.38 7.90
C ILE A 64 -31.89 21.62 8.31
N SER A 65 -32.30 22.81 7.92
CA SER A 65 -31.54 24.04 8.19
C SER A 65 -31.25 24.23 9.69
N SER A 66 -32.19 23.85 10.58
CA SER A 66 -32.03 23.89 12.02
C SER A 66 -31.08 22.82 12.59
N LEU A 67 -30.77 21.78 11.82
CA LEU A 67 -29.88 20.69 12.21
C LEU A 67 -28.41 20.95 11.77
N LEU A 68 -28.20 22.02 11.01
CA LEU A 68 -26.89 22.38 10.50
C LEU A 68 -26.29 23.55 11.31
N VAL A 69 -25.03 23.40 11.66
CA VAL A 69 -24.21 24.43 12.27
C VAL A 69 -23.23 24.97 11.26
N VAL A 70 -23.22 26.26 11.03
CA VAL A 70 -22.29 26.92 10.10
C VAL A 70 -21.27 27.73 10.91
N LYS A 71 -20.00 27.49 10.65
CA LYS A 71 -18.86 28.25 11.20
C LYS A 71 -18.12 28.93 10.07
N THR A 72 -18.08 30.27 10.11
CA THR A 72 -17.32 31.05 9.14
C THR A 72 -15.84 31.08 9.48
N GLY A 73 -14.99 31.04 8.46
CA GLY A 73 -13.54 31.03 8.59
C GLY A 73 -12.82 31.50 7.33
N LYS A 74 -11.55 31.29 7.33
CA LYS A 74 -10.66 31.56 6.18
C LYS A 74 -9.90 30.29 5.84
N TYR A 75 -9.90 29.91 4.58
CA TYR A 75 -9.16 28.80 4.05
C TYR A 75 -7.87 29.28 3.37
N SER A 76 -6.76 28.68 3.75
CA SER A 76 -5.52 28.71 2.99
C SER A 76 -5.02 27.30 2.77
N PRO A 77 -4.56 26.96 1.57
CA PRO A 77 -3.97 25.65 1.35
C PRO A 77 -2.72 25.48 2.21
N ALA A 78 -2.57 24.32 2.79
CA ALA A 78 -1.33 23.98 3.49
C ALA A 78 -0.16 24.10 2.53
N LYS A 79 0.83 24.91 2.85
CA LYS A 79 2.05 25.08 2.08
C LYS A 79 3.13 24.18 2.64
N LEU A 80 3.93 23.63 1.75
CA LEU A 80 5.16 22.94 2.08
C LEU A 80 6.29 23.95 1.88
N ASP A 81 6.80 24.49 2.97
CA ASP A 81 7.84 25.55 2.94
C ASP A 81 9.27 24.98 2.83
N SER A 82 9.39 23.69 2.57
CA SER A 82 10.67 22.99 2.48
C SER A 82 10.76 22.12 1.23
N PRO A 83 11.97 21.95 0.67
CA PRO A 83 12.16 21.01 -0.43
C PRO A 83 11.78 19.59 0.00
N PRO A 84 11.35 18.73 -0.95
CA PRO A 84 11.04 17.34 -0.65
C PRO A 84 12.29 16.59 -0.17
N SER A 85 12.06 15.47 0.50
CA SER A 85 13.10 14.55 0.95
C SER A 85 14.04 14.13 -0.18
N TYR A 86 15.31 13.91 0.15
CA TYR A 86 16.26 13.21 -0.74
C TYR A 86 15.70 11.87 -1.25
N TYR A 87 14.80 11.25 -0.50
CA TYR A 87 14.19 9.96 -0.82
C TYR A 87 12.91 10.04 -1.64
N PHE A 88 12.42 11.24 -1.99
CA PHE A 88 11.12 11.44 -2.64
C PHE A 88 10.94 10.62 -3.91
N ASP A 89 11.94 10.63 -4.80
CA ASP A 89 11.89 9.89 -6.07
C ASP A 89 12.48 8.47 -5.95
N LYS A 90 13.01 8.10 -4.80
CA LYS A 90 13.62 6.79 -4.56
C LYS A 90 12.64 5.76 -4.00
N PHE A 91 11.57 6.20 -3.35
CA PHE A 91 10.48 5.32 -2.97
C PHE A 91 9.58 5.05 -4.16
N ILE A 92 9.34 3.80 -4.45
CA ILE A 92 8.42 3.34 -5.49
C ILE A 92 7.18 2.71 -4.86
N GLN A 93 6.05 2.72 -5.55
CA GLN A 93 4.87 1.98 -5.12
C GLN A 93 5.03 0.50 -5.50
N GLY A 94 4.63 -0.41 -4.62
CA GLY A 94 4.69 -1.84 -4.87
C GLY A 94 3.76 -2.32 -5.99
N ALA A 95 3.81 -3.60 -6.26
CA ALA A 95 3.14 -4.27 -7.38
C ALA A 95 1.63 -4.43 -7.18
N THR A 96 0.87 -4.32 -8.26
CA THR A 96 -0.58 -4.54 -8.24
C THR A 96 -0.91 -6.04 -8.34
N ILE A 97 -0.82 -6.76 -7.22
CA ILE A 97 -1.07 -8.21 -7.15
C ILE A 97 -2.57 -8.47 -7.02
N VAL A 98 -3.28 -8.38 -8.15
CA VAL A 98 -4.74 -8.57 -8.23
C VAL A 98 -5.17 -9.30 -9.51
N PRO A 99 -6.23 -10.10 -9.48
CA PRO A 99 -7.10 -10.44 -8.34
C PRO A 99 -6.36 -11.25 -7.27
N ARG A 100 -6.63 -10.94 -5.99
CA ARG A 100 -5.87 -11.59 -4.90
C ARG A 100 -6.06 -13.10 -4.88
N ASN A 101 -7.26 -13.60 -5.19
CA ASN A 101 -7.56 -15.04 -5.22
C ASN A 101 -6.70 -15.83 -6.24
N PHE A 102 -6.07 -15.16 -7.20
CA PHE A 102 -5.21 -15.83 -8.17
C PHE A 102 -3.79 -16.01 -7.65
N TYR A 103 -3.32 -15.06 -6.86
CA TYR A 103 -1.91 -14.92 -6.53
C TYR A 103 -1.58 -15.10 -5.04
N PHE A 104 -2.50 -14.74 -4.14
CA PHE A 104 -2.30 -14.98 -2.70
C PHE A 104 -2.74 -16.40 -2.38
N VAL A 105 -1.83 -17.17 -1.83
CA VAL A 105 -2.03 -18.60 -1.56
C VAL A 105 -1.64 -18.99 -0.15
N ASP A 106 -2.24 -20.08 0.32
CA ASP A 106 -1.81 -20.82 1.50
C ASP A 106 -1.24 -22.16 1.03
N ILE A 107 -0.23 -22.67 1.72
CA ILE A 107 0.32 -24.00 1.45
C ILE A 107 -0.64 -25.04 2.04
N ASP A 108 -1.02 -26.02 1.26
CA ASP A 108 -1.88 -27.10 1.71
C ASP A 108 -1.02 -28.21 2.35
N GLU A 109 -1.02 -28.24 3.68
CA GLU A 109 -0.29 -29.24 4.47
C GLU A 109 -1.15 -30.46 4.83
N SER A 110 -2.35 -30.60 4.27
CA SER A 110 -3.31 -31.65 4.64
C SER A 110 -2.91 -33.05 4.14
N SER A 111 -1.92 -33.18 3.29
CA SER A 111 -1.50 -34.47 2.72
C SER A 111 -0.82 -35.37 3.76
N SER A 112 -1.36 -36.57 3.98
CA SER A 112 -0.77 -37.60 4.83
C SER A 112 0.57 -38.16 4.32
N LEU A 113 0.86 -37.99 3.03
CA LEU A 113 2.10 -38.43 2.38
C LEU A 113 3.23 -37.39 2.48
N GLY A 114 2.97 -36.25 3.13
CA GLY A 114 3.91 -35.14 3.19
C GLY A 114 3.79 -34.18 2.02
N ILE A 115 4.71 -33.20 1.95
CA ILE A 115 4.71 -32.13 0.97
C ILE A 115 5.94 -32.26 0.08
N ASP A 116 5.74 -32.20 -1.25
CA ASP A 116 6.83 -31.99 -2.21
C ASP A 116 7.33 -30.55 -2.09
N LEU A 117 8.46 -30.34 -1.43
CA LEU A 117 9.04 -29.01 -1.20
C LEU A 117 9.49 -28.32 -2.51
N THR A 118 9.70 -29.08 -3.59
CA THR A 118 10.11 -28.53 -4.90
C THR A 118 8.90 -27.98 -5.66
N ALA A 119 7.72 -28.52 -5.36
CA ALA A 119 6.45 -28.11 -5.99
C ALA A 119 5.26 -28.34 -5.03
N PRO A 120 5.17 -27.53 -3.97
CA PRO A 120 4.17 -27.70 -2.94
C PRO A 120 2.75 -27.53 -3.47
N PRO A 121 1.78 -28.21 -2.86
CA PRO A 121 0.38 -27.96 -3.11
C PRO A 121 -0.03 -26.60 -2.48
N ILE A 122 -0.76 -25.83 -3.26
CA ILE A 122 -1.23 -24.49 -2.88
C ILE A 122 -2.73 -24.35 -3.09
N THR A 123 -3.36 -23.48 -2.33
CA THR A 123 -4.76 -23.09 -2.51
C THR A 123 -4.90 -21.57 -2.34
N SER A 124 -5.90 -20.98 -3.02
CA SER A 124 -6.21 -19.55 -2.84
C SER A 124 -6.42 -19.23 -1.35
N SER A 125 -5.71 -18.22 -0.87
CA SER A 125 -5.79 -17.84 0.54
C SER A 125 -7.17 -17.30 0.91
N THR A 126 -7.72 -17.82 2.01
CA THR A 126 -9.05 -17.44 2.51
C THR A 126 -9.07 -16.07 3.18
N GLU A 127 -7.91 -15.59 3.63
CA GLU A 127 -7.77 -14.27 4.29
C GLU A 127 -7.78 -13.10 3.28
N ASN A 128 -7.52 -13.36 2.01
CA ASN A 128 -7.34 -12.34 0.98
C ASN A 128 -8.55 -12.24 0.06
N LYS A 129 -9.59 -11.55 0.52
CA LYS A 129 -10.83 -11.39 -0.26
C LYS A 129 -10.61 -10.50 -1.49
N SER A 130 -10.92 -11.04 -2.66
CA SER A 130 -11.07 -10.27 -3.89
C SER A 130 -12.45 -9.61 -3.95
N LYS A 131 -12.57 -8.59 -4.79
CA LYS A 131 -13.88 -8.00 -5.12
C LYS A 131 -14.59 -8.83 -6.20
N PRO A 132 -15.93 -8.79 -6.31
CA PRO A 132 -16.64 -9.36 -7.45
C PRO A 132 -16.04 -8.87 -8.79
N PRO A 133 -15.99 -9.73 -9.82
CA PRO A 133 -16.51 -11.10 -9.88
C PRO A 133 -15.55 -12.19 -9.35
N TRP A 134 -14.38 -11.80 -8.84
CA TRP A 134 -13.26 -12.69 -8.47
C TRP A 134 -13.43 -13.37 -7.11
N ASP A 135 -14.30 -12.85 -6.24
CA ASP A 135 -14.49 -13.28 -4.85
C ASP A 135 -14.94 -14.76 -4.71
N LYS A 136 -15.58 -15.30 -5.74
CA LYS A 136 -16.06 -16.69 -5.77
C LYS A 136 -15.06 -17.69 -6.35
N ILE A 137 -14.00 -17.20 -6.99
CA ILE A 137 -13.01 -18.06 -7.64
C ILE A 137 -12.01 -18.54 -6.60
N LYS A 138 -11.85 -19.86 -6.50
CA LYS A 138 -10.83 -20.51 -5.70
C LYS A 138 -9.99 -21.39 -6.60
N LEU A 139 -8.69 -21.21 -6.53
CA LEU A 139 -7.71 -21.99 -7.27
C LEU A 139 -6.96 -22.91 -6.31
N SER A 140 -6.60 -24.09 -6.80
CA SER A 140 -5.73 -25.03 -6.11
C SER A 140 -4.86 -25.76 -7.13
N GLY A 141 -3.72 -26.23 -6.71
CA GLY A 141 -2.80 -26.99 -7.57
C GLY A 141 -1.41 -27.08 -6.94
N ASN A 142 -0.48 -27.64 -7.68
CA ASN A 142 0.93 -27.62 -7.30
C ASN A 142 1.65 -26.56 -8.15
N ILE A 143 2.70 -25.97 -7.59
CA ILE A 143 3.53 -25.00 -8.33
C ILE A 143 4.99 -25.15 -7.92
N GLU A 144 5.90 -25.00 -8.88
CA GLU A 144 7.34 -25.03 -8.60
C GLU A 144 7.71 -23.92 -7.60
N SER A 145 8.45 -24.28 -6.54
CA SER A 145 8.78 -23.41 -5.41
C SER A 145 9.46 -22.11 -5.81
N LYS A 146 10.15 -22.09 -6.95
CA LYS A 146 10.78 -20.87 -7.50
C LYS A 146 9.80 -19.76 -7.88
N TYR A 147 8.49 -20.05 -7.97
CA TYR A 147 7.42 -19.07 -8.22
C TYR A 147 6.69 -18.63 -6.95
N ILE A 148 7.17 -19.06 -5.77
CA ILE A 148 6.57 -18.73 -4.47
C ILE A 148 7.40 -17.65 -3.79
N PHE A 149 6.76 -16.51 -3.49
CA PHE A 149 7.39 -15.33 -2.91
C PHE A 149 6.66 -14.86 -1.66
N GLY A 150 7.38 -14.11 -0.83
CA GLY A 150 6.79 -13.38 0.28
C GLY A 150 6.28 -12.00 -0.16
N THR A 151 5.21 -11.54 0.48
CA THR A 151 4.70 -10.17 0.36
C THR A 151 4.03 -9.73 1.65
N ILE A 152 3.74 -8.45 1.77
CA ILE A 152 2.88 -7.90 2.81
C ILE A 152 1.85 -6.95 2.20
N ILE A 153 0.68 -6.84 2.82
CA ILE A 153 -0.31 -5.82 2.50
C ILE A 153 -0.34 -4.77 3.62
N GLY A 154 -0.99 -3.64 3.38
CA GLY A 154 -0.95 -2.52 4.32
C GLY A 154 -1.42 -2.84 5.74
N GLU A 155 -2.34 -3.81 5.91
CA GLU A 155 -2.82 -4.25 7.23
C GLU A 155 -1.85 -5.15 8.00
N ASP A 156 -0.87 -5.73 7.32
CA ASP A 156 0.15 -6.56 7.96
C ASP A 156 1.31 -5.72 8.50
N LEU A 157 1.45 -4.48 8.03
CA LEU A 157 2.53 -3.59 8.41
C LEU A 157 2.18 -2.88 9.72
N VAL A 158 3.06 -2.98 10.69
CA VAL A 158 2.99 -2.27 11.97
C VAL A 158 4.26 -1.43 12.16
N PRO A 159 4.28 -0.45 13.07
CA PRO A 159 5.48 0.31 13.33
C PRO A 159 6.67 -0.61 13.62
N PHE A 160 7.75 -0.43 12.88
CA PHE A 160 9.01 -1.16 12.96
C PHE A 160 8.98 -2.64 12.57
N GLY A 161 7.84 -3.21 12.11
CA GLY A 161 7.79 -4.62 11.76
C GLY A 161 6.53 -5.04 11.03
N ILE A 162 6.28 -6.34 11.04
CA ILE A 162 5.12 -6.95 10.38
C ILE A 162 4.38 -7.88 11.34
N ARG A 163 3.08 -8.01 11.11
CA ARG A 163 2.22 -8.98 11.83
C ARG A 163 2.27 -10.36 11.18
N LYS A 164 2.34 -10.38 9.86
CA LYS A 164 2.31 -11.60 9.05
C LYS A 164 2.98 -11.34 7.71
N LEU A 165 3.79 -12.30 7.28
CA LEU A 165 4.22 -12.43 5.90
C LEU A 165 3.16 -13.24 5.15
N ARG A 166 2.79 -12.80 3.94
CA ARG A 166 1.86 -13.51 3.07
C ARG A 166 2.62 -14.19 1.94
N ILE A 167 2.08 -15.29 1.49
CA ILE A 167 2.64 -16.06 0.38
C ILE A 167 1.91 -15.68 -0.90
N VAL A 168 2.68 -15.42 -1.95
CA VAL A 168 2.15 -15.15 -3.29
C VAL A 168 2.85 -16.02 -4.33
N VAL A 169 2.09 -16.38 -5.35
CA VAL A 169 2.59 -17.06 -6.54
C VAL A 169 2.68 -16.05 -7.67
N LEU A 170 3.88 -15.86 -8.22
CA LEU A 170 4.12 -14.88 -9.25
C LEU A 170 4.93 -15.51 -10.41
N PRO A 171 4.52 -15.28 -11.68
CA PRO A 171 5.24 -15.74 -12.86
C PRO A 171 6.44 -14.83 -13.15
N ILE A 172 7.40 -14.79 -12.24
CA ILE A 172 8.56 -13.91 -12.33
C ILE A 172 9.85 -14.68 -12.09
N THR A 173 10.95 -14.14 -12.62
CA THR A 173 12.31 -14.62 -12.35
C THR A 173 13.19 -13.47 -11.89
N PHE A 174 14.09 -13.74 -10.95
CA PHE A 174 15.10 -12.80 -10.52
C PHE A 174 16.37 -12.96 -11.38
N GLN A 175 16.78 -11.87 -12.00
CA GLN A 175 17.99 -11.80 -12.83
C GLN A 175 18.91 -10.74 -12.25
N ARG A 176 19.83 -11.15 -11.36
CA ARG A 176 20.72 -10.24 -10.61
C ARG A 176 19.93 -9.12 -9.95
N ASP A 177 19.95 -7.91 -10.52
CA ASP A 177 19.31 -6.70 -10.00
C ASP A 177 17.94 -6.40 -10.61
N LYS A 178 17.41 -7.29 -11.44
CA LYS A 178 16.15 -7.09 -12.17
C LYS A 178 15.17 -8.22 -11.94
N ILE A 179 13.89 -7.87 -11.98
CA ILE A 179 12.79 -8.83 -12.03
C ILE A 179 12.25 -8.87 -13.44
N SER A 180 12.22 -10.06 -14.04
CA SER A 180 11.59 -10.32 -15.33
C SER A 180 10.25 -11.01 -15.12
N ILE A 181 9.24 -10.62 -15.90
CA ILE A 181 7.91 -11.25 -15.87
C ILE A 181 7.81 -12.20 -17.06
N ILE A 182 7.30 -13.39 -16.79
CA ILE A 182 6.90 -14.36 -17.80
C ILE A 182 5.56 -13.87 -18.35
N SER A 183 5.42 -13.82 -19.68
CA SER A 183 4.34 -13.09 -20.33
C SER A 183 3.04 -13.88 -20.48
N ASN A 184 3.10 -15.21 -20.45
CA ASN A 184 1.97 -16.13 -20.61
C ASN A 184 2.33 -17.55 -20.14
N SER A 185 1.35 -18.46 -20.07
CA SER A 185 1.55 -19.83 -19.66
C SER A 185 2.39 -20.68 -20.63
N LEU A 186 2.39 -20.35 -21.93
CA LEU A 186 3.21 -21.04 -22.92
C LEU A 186 4.72 -20.81 -22.69
N ASP A 187 5.10 -19.60 -22.25
CA ASP A 187 6.49 -19.31 -21.91
C ASP A 187 6.97 -20.18 -20.73
N LEU A 188 6.07 -20.46 -19.75
CA LEU A 188 6.35 -21.40 -18.66
C LEU A 188 6.50 -22.85 -19.16
N GLN A 189 5.69 -23.26 -20.13
CA GLN A 189 5.80 -24.57 -20.74
C GLN A 189 7.15 -24.75 -21.43
N HIS A 190 7.62 -23.73 -22.15
CA HIS A 190 8.93 -23.74 -22.83
C HIS A 190 10.10 -23.85 -21.83
N THR A 191 9.95 -23.38 -20.60
CA THR A 191 10.96 -23.55 -19.54
C THR A 191 10.87 -24.89 -18.81
N GLY A 192 9.89 -25.76 -19.16
CA GLY A 192 9.67 -27.05 -18.53
C GLY A 192 8.91 -27.00 -17.17
N ASP A 193 8.36 -25.84 -16.81
CA ASP A 193 7.66 -25.61 -15.54
C ASP A 193 6.18 -26.01 -15.63
N LEU A 194 5.92 -27.29 -15.80
CA LEU A 194 4.61 -27.83 -16.16
C LEU A 194 3.52 -27.59 -15.10
N LYS A 195 3.88 -27.54 -13.83
CA LYS A 195 2.91 -27.30 -12.75
C LYS A 195 2.50 -25.82 -12.75
N ALA A 196 3.46 -24.91 -12.86
CA ALA A 196 3.19 -23.48 -13.03
C ALA A 196 2.40 -23.21 -14.31
N THR A 197 2.76 -23.85 -15.44
CA THR A 197 2.00 -23.77 -16.69
C THR A 197 0.52 -24.05 -16.45
N LYS A 198 0.17 -25.20 -15.85
CA LYS A 198 -1.23 -25.57 -15.58
C LYS A 198 -1.92 -24.56 -14.66
N TYR A 199 -1.24 -24.09 -13.62
CA TYR A 199 -1.83 -23.12 -12.69
C TYR A 199 -2.13 -21.78 -13.39
N PHE A 200 -1.20 -21.27 -14.19
CA PHE A 200 -1.38 -20.00 -14.90
C PHE A 200 -2.32 -20.12 -16.11
N GLU A 201 -2.46 -21.27 -16.74
CA GLU A 201 -3.52 -21.52 -17.74
C GLU A 201 -4.93 -21.38 -17.14
N ILE A 202 -5.12 -21.86 -15.91
CA ILE A 202 -6.38 -21.66 -15.20
C ILE A 202 -6.62 -20.17 -14.94
N ILE A 203 -5.60 -19.42 -14.54
CA ILE A 203 -5.70 -17.97 -14.34
C ILE A 203 -6.08 -17.25 -15.64
N GLU A 204 -5.44 -17.60 -16.76
CA GLU A 204 -5.78 -17.00 -18.07
C GLU A 204 -7.22 -17.31 -18.49
N LYS A 205 -7.67 -18.54 -18.28
CA LYS A 205 -9.07 -18.94 -18.53
C LYS A 205 -10.05 -18.15 -17.68
N GLU A 206 -9.86 -18.12 -16.35
CA GLU A 206 -10.72 -17.39 -15.44
C GLU A 206 -10.73 -15.89 -15.73
N TRP A 207 -9.57 -15.32 -16.09
CA TRP A 207 -9.49 -13.93 -16.51
C TRP A 207 -10.31 -13.68 -17.79
N SER A 208 -10.20 -14.53 -18.79
CA SER A 208 -10.93 -14.37 -20.05
C SER A 208 -12.44 -14.44 -19.86
N LEU A 209 -12.91 -15.28 -18.93
CA LEU A 209 -14.33 -15.46 -18.63
C LEU A 209 -14.91 -14.29 -17.84
N ASN A 210 -14.21 -13.83 -16.79
CA ASN A 210 -14.78 -12.98 -15.76
C ASN A 210 -14.35 -11.51 -15.84
N ALA A 211 -13.27 -11.17 -16.57
CA ALA A 211 -12.80 -9.79 -16.66
C ALA A 211 -13.79 -8.89 -17.40
N THR A 212 -13.92 -7.65 -16.94
CA THR A 212 -14.71 -6.63 -17.62
C THR A 212 -14.11 -6.29 -18.98
N ALA A 213 -14.91 -5.75 -19.91
CA ALA A 213 -14.44 -5.33 -21.23
C ALA A 213 -13.20 -4.40 -21.17
N LYS A 214 -13.12 -3.54 -20.14
CA LYS A 214 -11.93 -2.68 -19.89
C LYS A 214 -10.72 -3.51 -19.45
N SER A 215 -10.93 -4.49 -18.57
CA SER A 215 -9.84 -5.32 -18.03
C SER A 215 -9.33 -6.34 -19.06
N LYS A 216 -10.18 -6.82 -19.97
CA LYS A 216 -9.81 -7.74 -21.07
C LYS A 216 -8.81 -7.13 -22.08
N LYS A 217 -8.62 -5.79 -22.07
CA LYS A 217 -7.57 -5.15 -22.86
C LYS A 217 -6.15 -5.47 -22.38
N MET A 218 -6.03 -6.13 -21.23
CA MET A 218 -4.77 -6.46 -20.58
C MET A 218 -4.81 -7.92 -20.12
N THR A 219 -3.72 -8.65 -20.31
CA THR A 219 -3.58 -10.02 -19.77
C THR A 219 -3.39 -9.98 -18.26
N PRO A 220 -3.68 -11.06 -17.50
CA PRO A 220 -3.42 -11.13 -16.07
C PRO A 220 -1.93 -10.89 -15.75
N PHE A 221 -1.00 -11.34 -16.60
CA PHE A 221 0.44 -11.11 -16.45
C PHE A 221 0.81 -9.62 -16.60
N LYS A 222 0.30 -8.95 -17.63
CA LYS A 222 0.49 -7.49 -17.80
C LYS A 222 -0.12 -6.71 -16.64
N ARG A 223 -1.24 -7.19 -16.08
CA ARG A 223 -1.88 -6.56 -14.93
C ARG A 223 -1.01 -6.59 -13.69
N LEU A 224 -0.28 -7.67 -13.43
CA LEU A 224 0.66 -7.76 -12.32
C LEU A 224 1.74 -6.68 -12.38
N ASN A 225 2.22 -6.36 -13.58
CA ASN A 225 3.25 -5.33 -13.77
C ASN A 225 2.67 -3.95 -14.13
N TYR A 226 1.46 -3.68 -13.73
CA TYR A 226 0.86 -2.37 -13.96
C TYR A 226 1.76 -1.26 -13.39
N ASN A 227 2.03 -0.24 -14.20
CA ASN A 227 2.99 0.84 -13.89
C ASN A 227 4.40 0.34 -13.50
N ASN A 228 4.83 -0.79 -14.05
CA ASN A 228 6.11 -1.43 -13.73
C ASN A 228 6.30 -1.78 -12.25
N GLY A 229 5.22 -1.97 -11.50
CA GLY A 229 5.27 -2.16 -10.06
C GLY A 229 6.06 -3.38 -9.58
N ILE A 230 6.21 -4.42 -10.43
CA ILE A 230 7.10 -5.56 -10.18
C ILE A 230 8.51 -5.27 -10.69
N THR A 231 8.64 -4.90 -11.97
CA THR A 231 9.94 -4.77 -12.63
C THR A 231 10.78 -3.58 -12.18
N SER A 232 10.18 -2.64 -11.45
CA SER A 232 10.91 -1.54 -10.80
C SER A 232 11.56 -1.94 -9.47
N GLN A 233 11.23 -3.10 -8.90
CA GLN A 233 11.84 -3.60 -7.67
C GLN A 233 13.17 -4.29 -7.97
N ASN A 234 14.14 -4.15 -7.07
CA ASN A 234 15.47 -4.70 -7.24
C ASN A 234 15.70 -5.88 -6.27
N PRO A 235 15.71 -7.14 -6.76
CA PRO A 235 15.85 -8.31 -5.89
C PRO A 235 17.24 -8.43 -5.23
N SER A 236 18.27 -7.75 -5.75
CA SER A 236 19.63 -7.82 -5.18
C SER A 236 19.83 -6.93 -3.94
N LYS A 237 18.87 -6.07 -3.64
CA LYS A 237 18.93 -5.21 -2.46
C LYS A 237 18.42 -5.97 -1.24
N ILE A 238 19.27 -6.05 -0.21
CA ILE A 238 19.02 -6.87 0.99
C ILE A 238 17.90 -6.27 1.84
N TYR A 239 17.95 -4.95 2.08
CA TYR A 239 16.99 -4.28 2.96
C TYR A 239 15.90 -3.58 2.18
N LYS A 240 14.64 -3.90 2.49
CA LYS A 240 13.45 -3.30 1.92
C LYS A 240 12.76 -2.46 3.00
N VAL A 241 12.83 -1.13 2.86
CA VAL A 241 12.10 -0.22 3.75
C VAL A 241 10.71 0.01 3.16
N LEU A 242 9.67 -0.38 3.92
CA LEU A 242 8.30 -0.25 3.48
C LEU A 242 7.52 0.71 4.40
N TYR A 243 6.58 1.44 3.83
CA TYR A 243 5.54 2.11 4.61
C TYR A 243 4.18 1.99 3.94
N VAL A 244 3.10 2.14 4.72
CA VAL A 244 1.72 1.98 4.25
C VAL A 244 1.31 3.11 3.30
N ALA A 245 0.67 2.78 2.18
CA ALA A 245 0.15 3.77 1.22
C ALA A 245 -1.13 4.47 1.73
N SER A 246 -1.91 3.81 2.57
CA SER A 246 -3.17 4.33 3.10
C SER A 246 -3.48 3.72 4.45
N SER A 247 -3.55 4.55 5.48
CA SER A 247 -3.89 4.19 6.86
C SER A 247 -4.22 5.45 7.65
N THR A 248 -4.79 5.30 8.85
CA THR A 248 -4.97 6.39 9.80
C THR A 248 -3.63 6.91 10.34
N TYR A 249 -2.67 6.02 10.55
CA TYR A 249 -1.33 6.34 11.04
C TYR A 249 -0.27 5.87 10.06
N LEU A 250 0.82 6.62 9.99
CA LEU A 250 2.00 6.20 9.25
C LEU A 250 2.69 5.07 10.02
N ALA A 251 2.98 3.98 9.33
CA ALA A 251 3.76 2.88 9.85
C ALA A 251 4.77 2.41 8.81
N SER A 252 5.98 2.09 9.25
CA SER A 252 7.10 1.65 8.41
C SER A 252 7.80 0.44 9.03
N CYS A 253 8.32 -0.43 8.19
CA CYS A 253 9.15 -1.56 8.60
C CYS A 253 10.35 -1.76 7.67
N VAL A 254 11.30 -2.55 8.12
CA VAL A 254 12.42 -3.06 7.32
C VAL A 254 12.21 -4.56 7.16
N ILE A 255 12.29 -5.04 5.91
CA ILE A 255 12.36 -6.46 5.59
C ILE A 255 13.81 -6.75 5.19
N ASP A 256 14.46 -7.62 5.92
CA ASP A 256 15.75 -8.21 5.55
C ASP A 256 15.47 -9.46 4.71
N THR A 257 15.85 -9.45 3.43
CA THR A 257 15.61 -10.57 2.53
C THR A 257 16.54 -11.76 2.76
N ASN A 258 17.57 -11.59 3.59
CA ASN A 258 18.46 -12.67 4.03
C ASN A 258 18.04 -13.29 5.38
N ASP A 259 17.02 -12.75 6.04
CA ASP A 259 16.54 -13.31 7.31
C ASP A 259 15.69 -14.56 7.07
N ASP A 260 16.30 -15.73 7.18
CA ASP A 260 15.62 -17.01 7.01
C ASP A 260 14.41 -17.16 7.95
N LYS A 261 14.39 -16.49 9.12
CA LYS A 261 13.25 -16.57 10.05
C LYS A 261 11.99 -15.94 9.49
N ILE A 262 12.13 -14.85 8.73
CA ILE A 262 11.00 -14.18 8.08
C ILE A 262 10.42 -15.07 6.98
N PHE A 263 11.30 -15.80 6.24
CA PHE A 263 10.92 -16.57 5.06
C PHE A 263 10.64 -18.05 5.35
N SER A 264 10.91 -18.54 6.55
CA SER A 264 10.68 -19.95 6.95
C SER A 264 9.62 -20.13 8.04
N ASP A 265 9.01 -19.02 8.53
CA ASP A 265 8.08 -19.10 9.65
C ASP A 265 6.78 -19.82 9.24
N ASN A 266 6.54 -20.98 9.87
CA ASN A 266 5.38 -21.88 9.73
C ASN A 266 5.24 -22.68 8.42
N SER A 267 6.08 -22.55 7.42
CA SER A 267 6.11 -23.50 6.30
C SER A 267 7.52 -24.04 6.10
N LYS A 268 7.65 -25.35 5.87
CA LYS A 268 8.92 -25.99 5.51
C LYS A 268 9.46 -25.52 4.16
N ILE A 269 8.77 -24.57 3.51
CA ILE A 269 9.05 -24.11 2.15
C ILE A 269 9.82 -22.82 2.21
N LYS A 270 11.00 -22.82 1.59
CA LYS A 270 11.79 -21.59 1.42
C LYS A 270 11.16 -20.73 0.33
N LEU A 271 10.79 -19.50 0.67
CA LEU A 271 10.31 -18.51 -0.30
C LEU A 271 11.47 -18.03 -1.18
N ASN A 272 11.21 -17.79 -2.46
CA ASN A 272 12.23 -17.38 -3.42
C ASN A 272 12.59 -15.89 -3.36
N GLY A 273 12.05 -15.15 -2.41
CA GLY A 273 12.33 -13.74 -2.14
C GLY A 273 11.07 -12.96 -1.79
N PHE A 274 11.18 -11.64 -1.84
CA PHE A 274 10.14 -10.70 -1.44
C PHE A 274 9.74 -9.76 -2.58
N VAL A 275 8.43 -9.54 -2.74
CA VAL A 275 7.85 -8.57 -3.68
C VAL A 275 6.87 -7.66 -2.92
N ALA A 276 7.11 -6.36 -2.90
CA ALA A 276 6.23 -5.39 -2.25
C ALA A 276 4.91 -5.21 -3.04
N GLU A 277 3.78 -5.19 -2.33
CA GLU A 277 2.41 -5.02 -2.89
C GLU A 277 2.00 -3.53 -2.89
N SER A 278 1.11 -3.14 -3.78
CA SER A 278 0.70 -1.76 -4.10
C SER A 278 0.10 -0.95 -2.94
N LYS A 279 -0.22 -1.59 -1.81
CA LYS A 279 -0.63 -0.91 -0.57
C LYS A 279 0.55 -0.43 0.27
N THR A 280 1.77 -0.62 -0.24
CA THR A 280 3.00 -0.13 0.37
C THR A 280 3.84 0.67 -0.62
N TYR A 281 4.64 1.58 -0.08
CA TYR A 281 5.77 2.21 -0.76
C TYR A 281 7.05 1.54 -0.31
N LEU A 282 8.01 1.40 -1.22
CA LEU A 282 9.24 0.64 -1.06
C LEU A 282 10.46 1.49 -1.39
N PHE A 283 11.46 1.50 -0.51
CA PHE A 283 12.84 1.90 -0.77
C PHE A 283 13.77 0.72 -0.53
N GLU A 284 14.80 0.59 -1.35
CA GLU A 284 15.68 -0.57 -1.38
C GLU A 284 17.14 -0.15 -1.22
N THR A 285 17.85 -0.78 -0.29
CA THR A 285 19.26 -0.47 0.01
C THR A 285 20.02 -1.72 0.44
N ASN A 286 21.35 -1.66 0.36
CA ASN A 286 22.24 -2.66 0.98
C ASN A 286 22.82 -2.17 2.33
N SER A 287 22.45 -0.96 2.75
CA SER A 287 22.87 -0.42 4.05
C SER A 287 21.80 -0.68 5.10
N GLU A 288 22.12 -1.53 6.06
CA GLU A 288 21.27 -1.80 7.22
C GLU A 288 20.98 -0.49 7.98
N ASP A 289 22.01 0.30 8.22
CA ASP A 289 21.89 1.55 8.95
C ASP A 289 20.98 2.55 8.25
N GLU A 290 21.07 2.69 6.92
CA GLU A 290 20.18 3.55 6.16
C GLU A 290 18.73 3.06 6.23
N ALA A 291 18.51 1.75 6.18
CA ALA A 291 17.19 1.17 6.27
C ALA A 291 16.51 1.46 7.61
N TYR A 292 17.18 1.20 8.71
CA TYR A 292 16.63 1.45 10.05
C TYR A 292 16.56 2.94 10.40
N TYR A 293 17.47 3.77 9.90
CA TYR A 293 17.39 5.23 9.99
C TYR A 293 16.07 5.73 9.37
N LEU A 294 15.77 5.31 8.13
CA LEU A 294 14.53 5.70 7.45
C LEU A 294 13.29 5.19 8.18
N SER A 295 13.31 3.93 8.62
CA SER A 295 12.19 3.35 9.37
C SER A 295 11.94 4.12 10.66
N SER A 296 12.97 4.58 11.36
CA SER A 296 12.84 5.40 12.58
C SER A 296 12.16 6.73 12.32
N ILE A 297 12.57 7.43 11.28
CA ILE A 297 11.97 8.71 10.91
C ILE A 297 10.52 8.53 10.48
N LEU A 298 10.23 7.54 9.63
CA LEU A 298 8.89 7.26 9.11
C LEU A 298 7.91 6.80 10.21
N ASN A 299 8.40 6.19 11.29
CA ASN A 299 7.59 5.83 12.44
C ASN A 299 7.49 6.94 13.50
N SER A 300 8.17 8.07 13.28
CA SER A 300 8.14 9.16 14.26
C SER A 300 6.78 9.86 14.28
N LYS A 301 6.34 10.20 15.49
CA LYS A 301 5.12 11.02 15.67
C LYS A 301 5.22 12.36 14.94
N VAL A 302 6.43 12.91 14.80
CA VAL A 302 6.67 14.18 14.11
C VAL A 302 6.24 14.12 12.65
N ILE A 303 6.58 13.07 11.92
CA ILE A 303 6.18 12.89 10.52
C ILE A 303 4.68 12.56 10.43
N ASP A 304 4.16 11.70 11.31
CA ASP A 304 2.75 11.36 11.33
C ASP A 304 1.88 12.61 11.56
N ASP A 305 2.20 13.44 12.56
CA ASP A 305 1.49 14.70 12.82
C ASP A 305 1.57 15.68 11.64
N LYS A 306 2.75 15.78 10.99
CA LYS A 306 2.94 16.66 9.84
C LYS A 306 2.15 16.26 8.60
N ILE A 307 1.91 14.97 8.37
CA ILE A 307 1.11 14.52 7.23
C ILE A 307 -0.40 14.62 7.46
N LYS A 308 -0.88 14.67 8.70
CA LYS A 308 -2.33 14.70 9.04
C LYS A 308 -3.13 15.78 8.28
N PRO A 309 -2.67 17.03 8.17
CA PRO A 309 -3.39 18.08 7.44
C PRO A 309 -3.53 17.81 5.94
N PHE A 310 -2.71 16.91 5.38
CA PHE A 310 -2.70 16.57 3.97
C PHE A 310 -3.42 15.25 3.66
N GLN A 311 -3.81 14.48 4.69
CA GLN A 311 -4.55 13.24 4.49
C GLN A 311 -6.00 13.55 4.16
N THR A 312 -6.58 12.82 3.21
CA THR A 312 -8.03 12.83 3.01
C THR A 312 -8.70 12.15 4.20
N ARG A 313 -9.78 12.73 4.68
CA ARG A 313 -10.62 12.10 5.71
C ARG A 313 -11.73 11.30 5.03
N GLY A 314 -12.02 10.14 5.53
CA GLY A 314 -13.14 9.31 5.12
C GLY A 314 -13.97 8.96 6.34
N LEU A 315 -15.06 8.21 6.16
CA LEU A 315 -15.95 7.75 7.25
C LEU A 315 -15.19 7.11 8.44
N TRP A 316 -13.97 6.62 8.23
CA TRP A 316 -13.17 5.88 9.21
C TRP A 316 -11.88 6.64 9.60
N GLY A 317 -11.84 7.95 9.44
CA GLY A 317 -10.69 8.78 9.78
C GLY A 317 -9.75 9.09 8.62
N ALA A 318 -8.59 9.67 8.96
CA ALA A 318 -7.59 10.06 7.98
C ALA A 318 -7.05 8.85 7.20
N ARG A 319 -6.85 9.03 5.88
CA ARG A 319 -6.36 8.00 4.95
C ARG A 319 -5.34 8.61 3.99
N ASP A 320 -5.01 7.94 2.91
CA ASP A 320 -4.18 8.44 1.81
C ASP A 320 -2.86 9.06 2.28
N ILE A 321 -1.95 8.20 2.70
CA ILE A 321 -0.59 8.59 3.07
C ILE A 321 0.23 8.86 1.80
N HIS A 322 0.26 7.90 0.87
CA HIS A 322 1.00 7.97 -0.39
C HIS A 322 2.43 8.54 -0.20
N ARG A 323 2.84 9.51 -1.02
CA ARG A 323 4.17 10.15 -0.95
C ARG A 323 4.28 11.30 0.06
N ARG A 324 3.23 11.57 0.85
CA ARG A 324 3.21 12.73 1.77
C ARG A 324 4.34 12.74 2.80
N PRO A 325 4.74 11.62 3.40
CA PRO A 325 5.89 11.63 4.34
C PRO A 325 7.18 12.14 3.69
N LEU A 326 7.34 11.90 2.39
CA LEU A 326 8.52 12.26 1.62
C LEU A 326 8.52 13.71 1.14
N LEU A 327 7.43 14.44 1.32
CA LEU A 327 7.35 15.88 1.06
C LEU A 327 8.09 16.70 2.13
N PHE A 328 8.39 16.10 3.27
CA PHE A 328 9.17 16.75 4.33
C PHE A 328 10.66 16.46 4.15
N PRO A 329 11.55 17.36 4.61
CA PRO A 329 12.99 17.26 4.39
C PRO A 329 13.62 16.15 5.26
N ILE A 330 13.56 14.91 4.77
CA ILE A 330 14.32 13.80 5.35
C ILE A 330 15.72 13.84 4.74
N PRO A 331 16.78 14.09 5.54
CA PRO A 331 18.15 14.15 5.05
C PRO A 331 18.60 12.80 4.47
N LYS A 332 19.51 12.85 3.50
CA LYS A 332 20.23 11.65 3.07
C LYS A 332 20.98 11.06 4.27
N PHE A 333 20.93 9.73 4.41
CA PHE A 333 21.72 9.04 5.43
C PHE A 333 23.21 9.34 5.28
N ASP A 334 23.86 9.65 6.39
CA ASP A 334 25.28 9.90 6.47
C ASP A 334 25.88 9.09 7.64
N GLN A 335 26.77 8.17 7.32
CA GLN A 335 27.46 7.31 8.30
C GLN A 335 28.35 8.09 9.27
N LYS A 336 28.73 9.33 8.93
CA LYS A 336 29.54 10.18 9.81
C LYS A 336 28.70 10.99 10.78
N ASN A 337 27.39 11.05 10.58
CA ASN A 337 26.48 11.76 11.46
C ASN A 337 26.02 10.84 12.61
N SER A 338 26.44 11.18 13.83
CA SER A 338 26.12 10.40 15.05
C SER A 338 24.62 10.27 15.28
N ASN A 339 23.82 11.32 15.00
CA ASN A 339 22.36 11.27 15.17
C ASN A 339 21.70 10.29 14.16
N HIS A 340 22.22 10.20 12.93
CA HIS A 340 21.74 9.23 11.96
C HIS A 340 22.01 7.80 12.41
N LEU A 341 23.21 7.54 12.95
CA LEU A 341 23.57 6.23 13.49
C LEU A 341 22.77 5.89 14.74
N GLU A 342 22.47 6.87 15.59
CA GLU A 342 21.63 6.62 16.77
C GLU A 342 20.19 6.30 16.38
N LEU A 343 19.60 7.03 15.43
CA LEU A 343 18.28 6.71 14.87
C LEU A 343 18.25 5.31 14.27
N SER A 344 19.31 4.90 13.54
CA SER A 344 19.42 3.55 13.01
C SER A 344 19.40 2.51 14.13
N LYS A 345 20.25 2.66 15.16
CA LYS A 345 20.31 1.75 16.31
C LYS A 345 18.95 1.64 17.04
N LEU A 346 18.28 2.76 17.26
CA LEU A 346 16.97 2.79 17.91
C LEU A 346 15.92 2.08 17.05
N GLY A 347 15.92 2.32 15.74
CA GLY A 347 15.01 1.66 14.80
C GLY A 347 15.19 0.15 14.78
N LYS A 348 16.43 -0.33 14.75
CA LYS A 348 16.75 -1.76 14.83
C LYS A 348 16.27 -2.37 16.14
N LYS A 349 16.58 -1.71 17.27
CA LYS A 349 16.13 -2.15 18.59
C LYS A 349 14.61 -2.20 18.73
N CYS A 350 13.88 -1.26 18.11
CA CYS A 350 12.42 -1.32 18.06
C CYS A 350 11.95 -2.50 17.23
N SER A 351 12.54 -2.73 16.05
CA SER A 351 12.20 -3.85 15.17
C SER A 351 12.38 -5.21 15.85
N GLU A 352 13.45 -5.41 16.59
CA GLU A 352 13.74 -6.64 17.34
C GLU A 352 12.67 -7.00 18.38
N LYS A 353 11.92 -6.00 18.89
CA LYS A 353 10.85 -6.21 19.89
C LYS A 353 9.48 -6.50 19.27
N VAL A 354 9.29 -6.21 17.99
CA VAL A 354 7.97 -6.33 17.35
C VAL A 354 7.43 -7.76 17.39
N PRO A 355 8.19 -8.83 17.12
CA PRO A 355 7.66 -10.19 17.15
C PRO A 355 7.04 -10.57 18.51
N GLU A 356 7.68 -10.18 19.61
CA GLU A 356 7.16 -10.41 20.95
C GLU A 356 5.86 -9.64 21.21
N ILE A 357 5.82 -8.36 20.81
CA ILE A 357 4.65 -7.51 20.94
C ILE A 357 3.50 -8.07 20.12
N VAL A 358 3.73 -8.42 18.85
CA VAL A 358 2.71 -9.01 17.97
C VAL A 358 2.17 -10.30 18.55
N LYS A 359 3.03 -11.19 19.06
CA LYS A 359 2.61 -12.44 19.73
C LYS A 359 1.72 -12.17 20.94
N LYS A 360 2.12 -11.22 21.81
CA LYS A 360 1.37 -10.85 23.02
C LYS A 360 -0.01 -10.29 22.70
N TYR A 361 -0.13 -9.48 21.64
CA TYR A 361 -1.36 -8.78 21.29
C TYR A 361 -2.09 -9.36 20.06
N LYS A 362 -1.75 -10.57 19.63
CA LYS A 362 -2.36 -11.25 18.47
C LYS A 362 -3.89 -11.32 18.54
N GLN A 363 -4.46 -11.36 19.74
CA GLN A 363 -5.89 -11.39 20.01
C GLN A 363 -6.60 -10.02 19.85
N TYR A 364 -5.86 -8.92 19.79
CA TYR A 364 -6.42 -7.58 19.63
C TYR A 364 -6.39 -7.15 18.16
N GLY A 365 -7.45 -6.51 17.69
CA GLY A 365 -7.49 -5.94 16.34
C GLY A 365 -6.48 -4.81 16.14
N ILE A 366 -6.20 -4.48 14.86
CA ILE A 366 -5.17 -3.52 14.44
C ILE A 366 -5.25 -2.15 15.16
N GLY A 367 -6.44 -1.71 15.56
CA GLY A 367 -6.62 -0.43 16.27
C GLY A 367 -6.20 -0.40 17.74
N LYS A 368 -5.69 -1.51 18.29
CA LYS A 368 -5.24 -1.62 19.69
C LYS A 368 -3.74 -1.97 19.83
N LEU A 369 -3.04 -2.14 18.72
CA LEU A 369 -1.59 -2.21 18.64
C LEU A 369 -1.03 -0.79 18.40
#